data_bbb7642f525e829717a5a538eec3efb6
#
_entry.id   bbb7642f525e829717a5a538eec3efb6
#
_cell.length_a   1.000
_cell.length_b   1.000
_cell.length_c   1.000
_cell.angle_alpha   90.00
_cell.angle_beta   90.00
_cell.angle_gamma   90.00
#
_symmetry.space_group_name_H-M   'P 1'
#
loop_
_entity.id
_entity.type
_entity.pdbx_description
1 polymer ?
#
loop_
_entity_poly.entity_id
_entity_poly.type
_entity_poly.pdbx_seq_one_letter_code
_entity_poly.pdbx_strand_id
1 'polypeptide(L)'
;MTFKPWVYLSSLLIIIMLIIILQPNEIEEELPIIGQIPSFDLIDQDGEQFTLDDLRGNVWLADFIFTTCAGPCPIMTERMSTVQHDLVGIDKLQFVSFTVNPDYDTPEVLKKYAQRYDADINTWSFVTGKYEQIQELIANGFKMGDEEEIVFHS
;
A
#
# COMPACT_ATOMS: atom_id res chain seq x y z
N MET A 1 60.50 -15.32 -23.49
CA MET A 1 59.90 -15.53 -22.17
C MET A 1 58.56 -16.24 -22.36
N THR A 2 58.53 -17.57 -22.20
CA THR A 2 57.36 -18.41 -22.37
C THR A 2 56.58 -18.38 -21.03
N PHE A 3 55.55 -17.56 -20.91
CA PHE A 3 54.67 -17.58 -19.76
C PHE A 3 53.94 -18.93 -19.73
N LYS A 4 54.10 -19.68 -18.62
CA LYS A 4 53.49 -21.00 -18.45
C LYS A 4 51.97 -20.85 -18.39
N PRO A 5 51.19 -21.56 -19.21
CA PRO A 5 49.73 -21.43 -19.29
C PRO A 5 49.01 -21.66 -17.94
N TRP A 6 49.69 -22.31 -17.01
CA TRP A 6 49.17 -22.61 -15.67
C TRP A 6 48.96 -21.38 -14.80
N VAL A 7 49.75 -20.31 -15.03
CA VAL A 7 49.56 -19.02 -14.29
C VAL A 7 48.28 -18.34 -14.70
N TYR A 8 47.87 -18.42 -15.95
CA TYR A 8 46.59 -17.83 -16.41
C TYR A 8 45.40 -18.64 -15.94
N LEU A 9 45.51 -19.97 -15.85
CA LEU A 9 44.47 -20.82 -15.30
C LEU A 9 44.26 -20.56 -13.80
N SER A 10 45.31 -20.39 -13.02
CA SER A 10 45.20 -20.07 -11.60
C SER A 10 44.60 -18.67 -11.34
N SER A 11 45.00 -17.67 -12.16
CA SER A 11 44.41 -16.31 -12.02
C SER A 11 42.92 -16.27 -12.41
N LEU A 12 42.54 -17.04 -13.45
CA LEU A 12 41.15 -17.16 -13.86
C LEU A 12 40.27 -17.79 -12.75
N LEU A 13 40.77 -18.86 -12.12
CA LEU A 13 40.08 -19.51 -10.99
C LEU A 13 39.93 -18.59 -9.79
N ILE A 14 40.93 -17.78 -9.47
CA ILE A 14 40.87 -16.80 -8.39
C ILE A 14 39.85 -15.72 -8.70
N ILE A 15 39.77 -15.22 -9.93
CA ILE A 15 38.80 -14.22 -10.36
C ILE A 15 37.38 -14.78 -10.28
N ILE A 16 37.15 -16.01 -10.75
CA ILE A 16 35.86 -16.68 -10.68
C ILE A 16 35.44 -16.88 -9.21
N MET A 17 36.35 -17.32 -8.35
CA MET A 17 36.12 -17.47 -6.93
C MET A 17 35.77 -16.12 -6.27
N LEU A 18 36.46 -15.04 -6.65
CA LEU A 18 36.18 -13.69 -6.14
C LEU A 18 34.80 -13.17 -6.58
N ILE A 19 34.42 -13.45 -7.84
CA ILE A 19 33.09 -13.09 -8.36
C ILE A 19 32.02 -13.84 -7.59
N ILE A 20 32.18 -15.13 -7.28
CA ILE A 20 31.20 -15.92 -6.51
C ILE A 20 31.08 -15.42 -5.07
N ILE A 21 32.19 -15.01 -4.45
CA ILE A 21 32.21 -14.49 -3.06
C ILE A 21 31.62 -13.08 -2.98
N LEU A 22 31.81 -12.29 -4.05
CA LEU A 22 31.30 -10.90 -4.11
C LEU A 22 29.87 -10.81 -4.68
N GLN A 23 29.25 -11.94 -5.05
CA GLN A 23 27.81 -11.88 -5.38
C GLN A 23 27.04 -11.51 -4.12
N PRO A 24 26.27 -10.41 -4.13
CA PRO A 24 25.39 -10.12 -3.02
C PRO A 24 24.39 -11.28 -2.92
N ASN A 25 24.39 -11.99 -1.80
CA ASN A 25 23.28 -12.86 -1.46
C ASN A 25 22.09 -11.93 -1.29
N GLU A 26 21.26 -11.78 -2.31
CA GLU A 26 19.93 -11.23 -2.14
C GLU A 26 19.18 -12.26 -1.28
N ILE A 27 19.18 -12.00 0.01
CA ILE A 27 18.27 -12.70 0.94
C ILE A 27 16.90 -12.13 0.56
N GLU A 28 16.19 -12.87 -0.28
CA GLU A 28 14.77 -12.62 -0.52
C GLU A 28 14.04 -12.94 0.78
N GLU A 29 13.99 -11.94 1.67
CA GLU A 29 13.28 -12.03 2.93
C GLU A 29 11.78 -12.09 2.57
N GLU A 30 11.22 -13.29 2.57
CA GLU A 30 9.78 -13.47 2.36
C GLU A 30 9.05 -12.70 3.45
N LEU A 31 8.28 -11.70 3.03
CA LEU A 31 7.46 -10.93 3.97
C LEU A 31 6.45 -11.85 4.66
N PRO A 32 6.33 -11.77 5.98
CA PRO A 32 5.38 -12.63 6.71
C PRO A 32 3.94 -12.31 6.29
N ILE A 33 3.16 -13.34 6.05
CA ILE A 33 1.71 -13.20 5.84
C ILE A 33 1.07 -12.97 7.20
N ILE A 34 0.66 -11.73 7.48
CA ILE A 34 0.02 -11.35 8.76
C ILE A 34 -1.47 -11.69 8.74
N GLY A 35 -2.12 -11.63 7.58
CA GLY A 35 -3.54 -11.90 7.43
C GLY A 35 -3.98 -11.92 5.98
N GLN A 36 -5.27 -12.17 5.78
CA GLN A 36 -5.90 -12.08 4.47
C GLN A 36 -7.00 -11.03 4.54
N ILE A 37 -7.03 -10.15 3.55
CA ILE A 37 -8.12 -9.18 3.42
C ILE A 37 -9.37 -9.94 2.91
N PRO A 38 -10.51 -9.87 3.63
CA PRO A 38 -11.76 -10.46 3.15
C PRO A 38 -12.23 -9.77 1.87
N SER A 39 -13.03 -10.48 1.07
CA SER A 39 -13.70 -9.87 -0.07
C SER A 39 -14.65 -8.78 0.40
N PHE A 40 -14.68 -7.68 -0.31
CA PHE A 40 -15.57 -6.55 -0.07
C PHE A 40 -16.20 -6.06 -1.37
N ASP A 41 -17.33 -5.39 -1.24
CA ASP A 41 -18.08 -4.78 -2.34
C ASP A 41 -18.48 -3.38 -1.89
N LEU A 42 -17.64 -2.40 -2.23
CA LEU A 42 -17.74 -1.01 -1.85
C LEU A 42 -17.99 -0.14 -3.09
N ILE A 43 -18.07 1.16 -2.92
CA ILE A 43 -18.29 2.15 -3.97
C ILE A 43 -17.18 3.20 -3.87
N ASP A 44 -16.60 3.56 -5.00
CA ASP A 44 -15.57 4.60 -5.05
C ASP A 44 -16.15 6.01 -5.13
N GLN A 45 -15.28 7.00 -5.22
CA GLN A 45 -15.62 8.43 -5.33
C GLN A 45 -16.34 8.81 -6.64
N ASP A 46 -16.34 7.94 -7.63
CA ASP A 46 -17.04 8.14 -8.91
C ASP A 46 -18.41 7.42 -8.94
N GLY A 47 -18.72 6.69 -7.87
CA GLY A 47 -19.95 5.91 -7.74
C GLY A 47 -19.87 4.54 -8.41
N GLU A 48 -18.66 4.12 -8.80
CA GLU A 48 -18.43 2.83 -9.42
C GLU A 48 -18.15 1.76 -8.34
N GLN A 49 -18.47 0.51 -8.67
CA GLN A 49 -18.19 -0.62 -7.80
C GLN A 49 -16.68 -0.78 -7.60
N PHE A 50 -16.25 -0.97 -6.36
CA PHE A 50 -14.87 -1.17 -5.98
C PHE A 50 -14.72 -2.42 -5.09
N THR A 51 -13.91 -3.36 -5.51
CA THR A 51 -13.77 -4.69 -4.92
C THR A 51 -12.31 -5.03 -4.62
N LEU A 52 -12.07 -6.10 -3.88
CA LEU A 52 -10.71 -6.61 -3.67
C LEU A 52 -10.04 -7.04 -4.99
N ASP A 53 -10.82 -7.45 -6.00
CA ASP A 53 -10.26 -7.89 -7.29
C ASP A 53 -9.61 -6.73 -8.07
N ASP A 54 -10.06 -5.50 -7.86
CA ASP A 54 -9.46 -4.29 -8.46
C ASP A 54 -8.05 -4.01 -7.92
N LEU A 55 -7.71 -4.56 -6.76
CA LEU A 55 -6.42 -4.43 -6.10
C LEU A 55 -5.48 -5.61 -6.34
N ARG A 56 -5.97 -6.72 -6.91
CA ARG A 56 -5.16 -7.93 -7.10
C ARG A 56 -3.98 -7.70 -8.03
N GLY A 57 -2.82 -8.23 -7.62
CA GLY A 57 -1.57 -8.10 -8.37
C GLY A 57 -0.91 -6.74 -8.28
N ASN A 58 -1.44 -5.85 -7.44
CA ASN A 58 -0.85 -4.57 -7.11
C ASN A 58 -0.36 -4.55 -5.65
N VAL A 59 0.65 -3.74 -5.40
CA VAL A 59 0.96 -3.25 -4.05
C VAL A 59 0.05 -2.06 -3.79
N TRP A 60 -0.55 -1.99 -2.62
CA TRP A 60 -1.41 -0.87 -2.30
C TRP A 60 -1.23 -0.39 -0.86
N LEU A 61 -1.31 0.93 -0.71
CA LEU A 61 -1.32 1.60 0.58
C LEU A 61 -2.76 1.92 0.96
N ALA A 62 -3.12 1.57 2.20
CA ALA A 62 -4.46 1.83 2.72
C ALA A 62 -4.40 2.77 3.92
N ASP A 63 -5.38 3.66 4.02
CA ASP A 63 -5.67 4.40 5.24
C ASP A 63 -7.17 4.45 5.51
N PHE A 64 -7.52 4.83 6.75
CA PHE A 64 -8.89 4.99 7.20
C PHE A 64 -9.13 6.45 7.56
N ILE A 65 -10.12 7.05 6.94
CA ILE A 65 -10.42 8.47 7.05
C ILE A 65 -11.90 8.71 7.38
N PHE A 66 -12.23 9.93 7.77
CA PHE A 66 -13.57 10.52 7.61
C PHE A 66 -13.41 12.00 7.29
N THR A 67 -14.22 12.48 6.34
CA THR A 67 -13.97 13.80 5.71
C THR A 67 -14.22 14.97 6.65
N THR A 68 -14.98 14.76 7.72
CA THR A 68 -15.29 15.77 8.75
C THR A 68 -14.27 15.79 9.90
N CYS A 69 -13.21 14.97 9.84
CA CYS A 69 -12.16 14.97 10.84
C CYS A 69 -11.42 16.30 10.88
N ALA A 70 -11.36 16.91 12.05
CA ALA A 70 -10.60 18.15 12.27
C ALA A 70 -9.17 17.87 12.81
N GLY A 71 -8.79 16.61 12.97
CA GLY A 71 -7.57 16.17 13.61
C GLY A 71 -6.58 15.48 12.65
N PRO A 72 -6.30 14.18 12.84
CA PRO A 72 -5.22 13.50 12.12
C PRO A 72 -5.49 13.24 10.63
N CYS A 73 -6.75 13.03 10.21
CA CYS A 73 -7.05 12.64 8.84
C CYS A 73 -6.54 13.63 7.78
N PRO A 74 -6.71 14.96 7.92
CA PRO A 74 -6.12 15.92 6.98
C PRO A 74 -4.62 15.77 6.81
N ILE A 75 -3.91 15.56 7.91
CA ILE A 75 -2.44 15.41 7.89
C ILE A 75 -2.04 14.10 7.23
N MET A 76 -2.77 13.00 7.50
CA MET A 76 -2.51 11.71 6.87
C MET A 76 -2.74 11.78 5.37
N THR A 77 -3.87 12.36 4.94
CA THR A 77 -4.20 12.49 3.52
C THR A 77 -3.19 13.37 2.78
N GLU A 78 -2.74 14.47 3.38
CA GLU A 78 -1.69 15.32 2.79
C GLU A 78 -0.37 14.55 2.62
N ARG A 79 -0.01 13.74 3.60
CA ARG A 79 1.18 12.86 3.50
C ARG A 79 1.02 11.78 2.45
N MET A 80 -0.16 11.16 2.37
CA MET A 80 -0.47 10.18 1.32
C MET A 80 -0.36 10.81 -0.07
N SER A 81 -0.88 12.04 -0.25
CA SER A 81 -0.74 12.79 -1.49
C SER A 81 0.74 13.03 -1.84
N THR A 82 1.55 13.46 -0.87
CA THR A 82 3.00 13.62 -1.07
C THR A 82 3.66 12.31 -1.52
N VAL A 83 3.35 11.19 -0.86
CA VAL A 83 3.89 9.88 -1.21
C VAL A 83 3.44 9.45 -2.61
N GLN A 84 2.18 9.68 -2.97
CA GLN A 84 1.68 9.40 -4.31
C GLN A 84 2.46 10.18 -5.39
N HIS A 85 2.70 11.46 -5.17
CA HIS A 85 3.47 12.31 -6.09
C HIS A 85 4.93 11.87 -6.19
N ASP A 86 5.55 11.50 -5.08
CA ASP A 86 6.96 11.06 -5.05
C ASP A 86 7.15 9.70 -5.75
N LEU A 87 6.11 8.86 -5.78
CA LEU A 87 6.14 7.52 -6.34
C LEU A 87 5.48 7.44 -7.74
N VAL A 88 5.25 8.56 -8.39
CA VAL A 88 4.73 8.59 -9.78
C VAL A 88 5.62 7.77 -10.69
N GLY A 89 5.01 6.87 -11.46
CA GLY A 89 5.70 6.00 -12.42
C GLY A 89 6.13 4.65 -11.84
N ILE A 90 5.83 4.35 -10.59
CA ILE A 90 5.94 2.99 -10.08
C ILE A 90 4.73 2.20 -10.54
N ASP A 91 4.97 1.22 -11.40
CA ASP A 91 3.93 0.32 -11.87
C ASP A 91 3.34 -0.51 -10.72
N LYS A 92 2.02 -0.74 -10.79
CA LYS A 92 1.29 -1.59 -9.84
C LYS A 92 1.30 -1.08 -8.39
N LEU A 93 1.44 0.22 -8.18
CA LEU A 93 1.21 0.86 -6.89
C LEU A 93 -0.13 1.58 -6.91
N GLN A 94 -0.97 1.32 -5.91
CA GLN A 94 -2.26 1.96 -5.73
C GLN A 94 -2.42 2.49 -4.31
N PHE A 95 -3.34 3.42 -4.14
CA PHE A 95 -3.70 4.01 -2.86
C PHE A 95 -5.21 3.83 -2.65
N VAL A 96 -5.60 3.54 -1.42
CA VAL A 96 -7.02 3.35 -1.09
C VAL A 96 -7.31 3.99 0.26
N SER A 97 -8.21 4.96 0.29
CA SER A 97 -8.72 5.57 1.51
C SER A 97 -10.13 5.06 1.79
N PHE A 98 -10.29 4.30 2.86
CA PHE A 98 -11.59 3.80 3.33
C PHE A 98 -12.22 4.80 4.29
N THR A 99 -13.45 5.24 4.03
CA THR A 99 -14.15 6.04 5.04
C THR A 99 -14.62 5.16 6.19
N VAL A 100 -14.54 5.70 7.40
CA VAL A 100 -15.16 5.08 8.60
C VAL A 100 -16.50 5.74 8.97
N ASN A 101 -16.93 6.72 8.18
CA ASN A 101 -18.20 7.46 8.38
C ASN A 101 -19.06 7.47 7.09
N PRO A 102 -19.48 6.30 6.59
CA PRO A 102 -20.12 6.17 5.28
C PRO A 102 -21.48 6.87 5.21
N ASP A 103 -22.16 7.12 6.33
CA ASP A 103 -23.43 7.84 6.35
C ASP A 103 -23.27 9.31 5.90
N TYR A 104 -22.12 9.90 6.11
CA TYR A 104 -21.80 11.26 5.70
C TYR A 104 -20.95 11.29 4.42
N ASP A 105 -19.99 10.43 4.34
CA ASP A 105 -18.98 10.39 3.27
C ASP A 105 -19.51 9.66 2.04
N THR A 106 -20.45 10.32 1.34
CA THR A 106 -20.96 9.83 0.05
C THR A 106 -19.87 9.91 -1.04
N PRO A 107 -20.02 9.24 -2.19
CA PRO A 107 -19.12 9.37 -3.31
C PRO A 107 -18.79 10.83 -3.68
N GLU A 108 -19.80 11.69 -3.73
CA GLU A 108 -19.62 13.10 -4.07
C GLU A 108 -18.81 13.87 -3.01
N VAL A 109 -18.96 13.51 -1.73
CA VAL A 109 -18.20 14.09 -0.62
C VAL A 109 -16.74 13.63 -0.72
N LEU A 110 -16.51 12.34 -0.93
CA LEU A 110 -15.19 11.76 -1.12
C LEU A 110 -14.48 12.33 -2.34
N LYS A 111 -15.18 12.51 -3.45
CA LYS A 111 -14.62 13.15 -4.66
C LYS A 111 -14.12 14.56 -4.40
N LYS A 112 -14.88 15.36 -3.66
CA LYS A 112 -14.47 16.72 -3.26
C LYS A 112 -13.29 16.69 -2.28
N TYR A 113 -13.26 15.68 -1.41
CA TYR A 113 -12.15 15.48 -0.49
C TYR A 113 -10.87 15.13 -1.26
N ALA A 114 -10.90 14.17 -2.18
CA ALA A 114 -9.78 13.82 -3.05
C ALA A 114 -9.22 15.05 -3.79
N GLN A 115 -10.10 15.86 -4.40
CA GLN A 115 -9.71 17.08 -5.10
C GLN A 115 -9.02 18.10 -4.19
N ARG A 116 -9.44 18.20 -2.92
CA ARG A 116 -8.83 19.13 -1.95
C ARG A 116 -7.36 18.82 -1.68
N TYR A 117 -7.01 17.53 -1.74
CA TYR A 117 -5.65 17.04 -1.46
C TYR A 117 -4.87 16.72 -2.73
N ASP A 118 -5.34 17.16 -3.89
CA ASP A 118 -4.67 16.95 -5.18
C ASP A 118 -4.35 15.47 -5.47
N ALA A 119 -5.26 14.58 -5.06
CA ALA A 119 -5.12 13.15 -5.26
C ALA A 119 -5.31 12.78 -6.73
N ASP A 120 -4.37 12.02 -7.30
CA ASP A 120 -4.52 11.43 -8.62
C ASP A 120 -5.45 10.20 -8.52
N ILE A 121 -6.71 10.40 -8.91
CA ILE A 121 -7.76 9.36 -8.84
C ILE A 121 -7.54 8.18 -9.80
N ASN A 122 -6.55 8.23 -10.70
CA ASN A 122 -6.19 7.08 -11.53
C ASN A 122 -5.44 6.01 -10.73
N THR A 123 -4.81 6.40 -9.62
CA THR A 123 -4.03 5.51 -8.76
C THR A 123 -4.47 5.56 -7.30
N TRP A 124 -5.44 6.41 -6.94
CA TRP A 124 -5.94 6.55 -5.58
C TRP A 124 -7.46 6.54 -5.54
N SER A 125 -8.04 5.52 -4.93
CA SER A 125 -9.47 5.37 -4.73
C SER A 125 -9.88 5.78 -3.31
N PHE A 126 -10.97 6.54 -3.21
CA PHE A 126 -11.63 6.90 -1.96
C PHE A 126 -12.94 6.16 -1.88
N VAL A 127 -13.07 5.23 -0.96
CA VAL A 127 -14.16 4.25 -0.97
C VAL A 127 -15.08 4.37 0.23
N THR A 128 -16.36 4.16 -0.04
CA THR A 128 -17.46 4.15 0.92
C THR A 128 -18.36 2.94 0.70
N GLY A 129 -19.30 2.69 1.59
CA GLY A 129 -20.21 1.55 1.44
C GLY A 129 -21.03 1.32 2.71
N LYS A 130 -21.45 0.08 2.94
CA LYS A 130 -22.19 -0.26 4.15
C LYS A 130 -21.24 -0.24 5.36
N TYR A 131 -21.71 0.37 6.44
CA TYR A 131 -20.95 0.49 7.69
C TYR A 131 -20.42 -0.88 8.17
N GLU A 132 -21.26 -1.91 8.14
CA GLU A 132 -20.90 -3.25 8.60
C GLU A 132 -19.76 -3.86 7.78
N GLN A 133 -19.73 -3.65 6.46
CA GLN A 133 -18.65 -4.13 5.59
C GLN A 133 -17.33 -3.44 5.89
N ILE A 134 -17.38 -2.14 6.15
CA ILE A 134 -16.19 -1.35 6.51
C ILE A 134 -15.66 -1.81 7.88
N GLN A 135 -16.53 -2.02 8.86
CA GLN A 135 -16.12 -2.53 10.17
C GLN A 135 -15.52 -3.95 10.09
N GLU A 136 -16.12 -4.83 9.29
CA GLU A 136 -15.58 -6.16 9.05
C GLU A 136 -14.18 -6.10 8.41
N LEU A 137 -14.00 -5.20 7.45
CA LEU A 137 -12.71 -4.99 6.80
C LEU A 137 -11.65 -4.49 7.78
N ILE A 138 -11.98 -3.53 8.65
CA ILE A 138 -11.10 -3.01 9.70
C ILE A 138 -10.68 -4.12 10.66
N ALA A 139 -11.65 -4.84 11.22
CA ALA A 139 -11.39 -5.83 12.26
C ALA A 139 -10.75 -7.10 11.69
N ASN A 140 -11.33 -7.69 10.65
CA ASN A 140 -10.91 -9.00 10.14
C ASN A 140 -9.82 -8.90 9.06
N GLY A 141 -9.85 -7.83 8.25
CA GLY A 141 -8.87 -7.60 7.20
C GLY A 141 -7.57 -7.00 7.72
N PHE A 142 -7.69 -5.83 8.31
CA PHE A 142 -6.53 -5.06 8.75
C PHE A 142 -6.10 -5.35 10.20
N LYS A 143 -6.87 -6.18 10.92
CA LYS A 143 -6.61 -6.52 12.33
C LYS A 143 -6.49 -5.28 13.22
N MET A 144 -7.26 -4.24 12.89
CA MET A 144 -7.35 -3.00 13.65
C MET A 144 -8.64 -3.04 14.47
N GLY A 145 -8.55 -2.85 15.78
CA GLY A 145 -9.74 -2.78 16.63
C GLY A 145 -10.06 -4.07 17.39
N ASP A 146 -9.06 -4.79 17.88
CA ASP A 146 -9.28 -5.71 18.98
C ASP A 146 -9.84 -4.90 20.15
N GLU A 147 -10.98 -5.33 20.72
CA GLU A 147 -11.80 -4.58 21.68
C GLU A 147 -11.07 -4.13 22.98
N GLU A 148 -9.78 -4.44 23.12
CA GLU A 148 -8.98 -4.10 24.30
C GLU A 148 -8.09 -2.85 24.15
N GLU A 149 -7.94 -2.23 22.99
CA GLU A 149 -6.95 -1.14 22.80
C GLU A 149 -7.48 0.19 22.22
N ILE A 150 -8.79 0.36 22.08
CA ILE A 150 -9.34 1.68 21.79
C ILE A 150 -9.63 2.42 23.11
N VAL A 151 -8.59 2.68 23.87
CA VAL A 151 -8.65 3.73 24.89
C VAL A 151 -8.48 5.05 24.19
N PHE A 152 -9.60 5.67 23.85
CA PHE A 152 -9.63 7.08 23.48
C PHE A 152 -9.09 7.87 24.68
N HIS A 153 -7.86 8.34 24.58
CA HIS A 153 -7.36 9.38 25.46
C HIS A 153 -8.13 10.66 25.13
N SER A 154 -9.17 10.92 25.90
CA SER A 154 -9.87 12.20 25.94
C SER A 154 -9.01 13.29 26.59
#